data_bdb8ca7f8b06f59d8e03ea5a70ec5fb6
#
_entry.id   bdb8ca7f8b06f59d8e03ea5a70ec5fb6
#
_cell.length_a   1.000
_cell.length_b   1.000
_cell.length_c   1.000
_cell.angle_alpha   90.00
_cell.angle_beta   90.00
_cell.angle_gamma   90.00
#
_symmetry.space_group_name_H-M   'P 1'
#
loop_
_entity.id
_entity.type
_entity.pdbx_description
1 polymer ?
#
loop_
_entity_poly.entity_id
_entity_poly.type
_entity_poly.pdbx_seq_one_letter_code
_entity_poly.pdbx_strand_id
1 'polypeptide(L)'
;MIRAAQPSDSEQLAAIYNHYIRHSLATFEEQELDSGAMRERMQRVAELGYPWLVAEEGGAICGYAYATRWRERSAYRFSVESTVYLAPAAGGRGWGTQLYSALFDELKELGVHAVIGGITLPNPASVALHEKMGMRKVAEFPQVGFKQGQWLDVGYWQRNF
;
A
#
# COMPACT_ATOMS: atom_id res chain seq x y z
N MET A 1 6.97 12.84 -10.25
CA MET A 1 5.95 13.74 -9.63
C MET A 1 4.95 12.91 -8.84
N ILE A 2 4.66 13.32 -7.61
CA ILE A 2 3.61 12.69 -6.80
C ILE A 2 2.34 13.51 -6.95
N ARG A 3 1.21 12.86 -7.24
CA ARG A 3 -0.09 13.50 -7.37
C ARG A 3 -1.22 12.58 -6.89
N ALA A 4 -2.39 13.14 -6.68
CA ALA A 4 -3.59 12.35 -6.41
C ALA A 4 -3.94 11.45 -7.60
N ALA A 5 -4.36 10.23 -7.31
CA ALA A 5 -4.82 9.31 -8.33
C ALA A 5 -6.15 9.77 -8.94
N GLN A 6 -6.32 9.51 -10.23
CA GLN A 6 -7.55 9.77 -10.97
C GLN A 6 -8.16 8.46 -11.45
N PRO A 7 -9.49 8.39 -11.67
CA PRO A 7 -10.12 7.15 -12.17
C PRO A 7 -9.49 6.63 -13.47
N SER A 8 -8.97 7.52 -14.32
CA SER A 8 -8.27 7.15 -15.55
C SER A 8 -6.94 6.42 -15.32
N ASP A 9 -6.39 6.45 -14.11
CA ASP A 9 -5.16 5.74 -13.77
C ASP A 9 -5.39 4.24 -13.53
N SER A 10 -6.64 3.81 -13.39
CA SER A 10 -7.01 2.46 -12.95
C SER A 10 -6.39 1.33 -13.78
N GLU A 11 -6.22 1.52 -15.08
CA GLU A 11 -5.59 0.51 -15.94
C GLU A 11 -4.12 0.29 -15.57
N GLN A 12 -3.35 1.37 -15.40
CA GLN A 12 -1.96 1.29 -15.01
C GLN A 12 -1.80 0.76 -13.57
N LEU A 13 -2.68 1.14 -12.66
CA LEU A 13 -2.67 0.64 -11.28
C LEU A 13 -2.98 -0.85 -11.23
N ALA A 14 -3.97 -1.31 -12.00
CA ALA A 14 -4.29 -2.73 -12.11
C ALA A 14 -3.10 -3.52 -12.67
N ALA A 15 -2.43 -3.00 -13.69
CA ALA A 15 -1.24 -3.66 -14.27
C ALA A 15 -0.12 -3.82 -13.24
N ILE A 16 0.15 -2.80 -12.43
CA ILE A 16 1.16 -2.87 -11.36
C ILE A 16 0.76 -3.94 -10.34
N TYR A 17 -0.46 -3.89 -9.85
CA TYR A 17 -0.94 -4.81 -8.82
C TYR A 17 -0.97 -6.26 -9.30
N ASN A 18 -1.44 -6.50 -10.54
CA ASN A 18 -1.51 -7.83 -11.13
C ASN A 18 -0.12 -8.46 -11.30
N HIS A 19 0.92 -7.67 -11.50
CA HIS A 19 2.29 -8.18 -11.49
C HIS A 19 2.60 -8.85 -10.14
N TYR A 20 2.22 -8.22 -9.02
CA TYR A 20 2.45 -8.78 -7.69
C TYR A 20 1.54 -9.98 -7.39
N ILE A 21 0.31 -9.98 -7.90
CA ILE A 21 -0.57 -11.14 -7.78
C ILE A 21 0.07 -12.37 -8.43
N ARG A 22 0.60 -12.21 -9.64
CA ARG A 22 1.17 -13.34 -10.43
C ARG A 22 2.55 -13.77 -9.98
N HIS A 23 3.42 -12.82 -9.65
CA HIS A 23 4.87 -13.06 -9.54
C HIS A 23 5.44 -12.82 -8.14
N SER A 24 4.60 -12.54 -7.14
CA SER A 24 5.08 -12.15 -5.82
C SER A 24 4.18 -12.72 -4.72
N LEU A 25 4.76 -12.83 -3.53
CA LEU A 25 4.05 -13.15 -2.29
C LEU A 25 3.68 -11.89 -1.50
N ALA A 26 3.97 -10.69 -2.05
CA ALA A 26 3.73 -9.42 -1.37
C ALA A 26 2.24 -9.12 -1.18
N THR A 27 1.36 -9.66 -2.02
CA THR A 27 -0.08 -9.65 -1.80
C THR A 27 -0.60 -11.06 -1.69
N PHE A 28 -1.64 -11.28 -0.87
CA PHE A 28 -2.30 -12.57 -0.74
C PHE A 28 -3.45 -12.76 -1.72
N GLU A 29 -3.76 -11.77 -2.55
CA GLU A 29 -4.72 -11.97 -3.62
C GLU A 29 -4.13 -12.90 -4.69
N GLU A 30 -4.99 -13.74 -5.26
CA GLU A 30 -4.61 -14.77 -6.22
C GLU A 30 -5.25 -14.56 -7.60
N GLN A 31 -6.32 -13.76 -7.66
CA GLN A 31 -7.03 -13.42 -8.90
C GLN A 31 -6.72 -12.00 -9.33
N GLU A 32 -6.36 -11.85 -10.60
CA GLU A 32 -6.06 -10.54 -11.18
C GLU A 32 -7.30 -9.64 -11.22
N LEU A 33 -7.06 -8.34 -11.18
CA LEU A 33 -8.08 -7.31 -11.27
C LEU A 33 -8.07 -6.70 -12.67
N ASP A 34 -9.26 -6.44 -13.23
CA ASP A 34 -9.38 -5.54 -14.38
C ASP A 34 -9.40 -4.08 -13.92
N SER A 35 -9.38 -3.16 -14.88
CA SER A 35 -9.39 -1.72 -14.57
C SER A 35 -10.66 -1.28 -13.85
N GLY A 36 -11.80 -1.91 -14.13
CA GLY A 36 -13.08 -1.64 -13.48
C GLY A 36 -13.04 -2.01 -11.99
N ALA A 37 -12.52 -3.18 -11.66
CA ALA A 37 -12.36 -3.62 -10.28
C ALA A 37 -11.39 -2.71 -9.50
N MET A 38 -10.29 -2.29 -10.13
CA MET A 38 -9.37 -1.34 -9.53
C MET A 38 -10.02 0.01 -9.30
N ARG A 39 -10.81 0.49 -10.25
CA ARG A 39 -11.55 1.77 -10.11
C ARG A 39 -12.53 1.72 -8.94
N GLU A 40 -13.23 0.62 -8.74
CA GLU A 40 -14.13 0.43 -7.60
C GLU A 40 -13.38 0.52 -6.26
N ARG A 41 -12.18 -0.04 -6.18
CA ARG A 41 -11.33 0.09 -4.98
C ARG A 41 -10.91 1.52 -4.72
N MET A 42 -10.51 2.24 -5.78
CA MET A 42 -10.16 3.66 -5.68
C MET A 42 -11.36 4.48 -5.18
N GLN A 43 -12.54 4.20 -5.70
CA GLN A 43 -13.77 4.88 -5.27
C GLN A 43 -14.07 4.63 -3.79
N ARG A 44 -13.95 3.40 -3.33
CA ARG A 44 -14.16 3.06 -1.90
C ARG A 44 -13.21 3.81 -0.98
N VAL A 45 -11.93 3.94 -1.37
CA VAL A 45 -10.95 4.71 -0.60
C VAL A 45 -11.35 6.19 -0.57
N ALA A 46 -11.75 6.74 -1.70
CA ALA A 46 -12.21 8.14 -1.80
C ALA A 46 -13.46 8.39 -0.92
N GLU A 47 -14.41 7.47 -0.91
CA GLU A 47 -15.62 7.56 -0.08
C GLU A 47 -15.30 7.53 1.42
N LEU A 48 -14.23 6.83 1.81
CA LEU A 48 -13.73 6.85 3.19
C LEU A 48 -12.98 8.14 3.54
N GLY A 49 -12.70 8.98 2.55
CA GLY A 49 -11.99 10.24 2.74
C GLY A 49 -10.47 10.10 2.84
N TYR A 50 -9.91 8.97 2.46
CA TYR A 50 -8.47 8.73 2.50
C TYR A 50 -7.80 9.03 1.17
N PRO A 51 -6.52 9.48 1.19
CA PRO A 51 -5.77 9.74 -0.02
C PRO A 51 -5.34 8.47 -0.76
N TRP A 52 -5.29 8.57 -2.07
CA TRP A 52 -4.64 7.61 -2.96
C TRP A 52 -3.74 8.39 -3.89
N LEU A 53 -2.43 8.14 -3.81
CA LEU A 53 -1.40 8.89 -4.53
C LEU A 53 -0.71 8.01 -5.56
N VAL A 54 -0.29 8.63 -6.65
CA VAL A 54 0.53 7.98 -7.68
C VAL A 54 1.83 8.74 -7.88
N ALA A 55 2.89 8.00 -8.21
CA ALA A 55 4.13 8.54 -8.70
C ALA A 55 4.14 8.43 -10.23
N GLU A 56 4.28 9.55 -10.92
CA GLU A 56 4.25 9.63 -12.38
C GLU A 56 5.55 10.19 -12.94
N GLU A 57 6.05 9.58 -13.99
CA GLU A 57 7.21 10.05 -14.72
C GLU A 57 6.99 9.80 -16.22
N GLY A 58 7.03 10.86 -17.03
CA GLY A 58 6.87 10.75 -18.48
C GLY A 58 5.53 10.17 -18.93
N GLY A 59 4.46 10.40 -18.19
CA GLY A 59 3.12 9.88 -18.48
C GLY A 59 2.89 8.44 -18.01
N ALA A 60 3.89 7.79 -17.43
CA ALA A 60 3.79 6.44 -16.89
C ALA A 60 3.73 6.46 -15.37
N ILE A 61 2.88 5.64 -14.78
CA ILE A 61 2.80 5.48 -13.33
C ILE A 61 3.90 4.52 -12.87
N CYS A 62 4.77 5.03 -11.99
CA CYS A 62 5.90 4.29 -11.42
C CYS A 62 5.53 3.56 -10.13
N GLY A 63 4.43 3.94 -9.50
CA GLY A 63 3.97 3.34 -8.26
C GLY A 63 2.79 4.10 -7.68
N TYR A 64 2.23 3.55 -6.60
CA TYR A 64 1.12 4.18 -5.90
C TYR A 64 1.13 3.83 -4.42
N ALA A 65 0.48 4.67 -3.62
CA ALA A 65 0.27 4.42 -2.20
C ALA A 65 -1.10 4.95 -1.78
N TYR A 66 -1.74 4.26 -0.85
CA TYR A 66 -3.02 4.67 -0.32
C TYR A 66 -3.19 4.19 1.12
N ALA A 67 -4.26 4.65 1.75
CA ALA A 67 -4.65 4.20 3.08
C ALA A 67 -6.09 3.73 3.08
N THR A 68 -6.38 2.75 3.93
CA THR A 68 -7.74 2.28 4.19
C THR A 68 -7.97 2.23 5.69
N ARG A 69 -9.23 2.03 6.08
CA ARG A 69 -9.60 1.83 7.46
C ARG A 69 -8.89 0.59 8.04
N TRP A 70 -8.29 0.73 9.22
CA TRP A 70 -7.65 -0.40 9.89
C TRP A 70 -8.68 -1.45 10.31
N ARG A 71 -9.73 -1.00 11.00
CA ARG A 71 -10.84 -1.87 11.48
C ARG A 71 -12.14 -1.07 11.48
N GLU A 72 -13.26 -1.78 11.43
CA GLU A 72 -14.59 -1.18 11.26
C GLU A 72 -15.12 -0.47 12.50
N ARG A 73 -14.78 -0.93 13.72
CA ARG A 73 -15.31 -0.37 14.94
C ARG A 73 -14.89 1.08 15.14
N SER A 74 -15.82 1.92 15.63
CA SER A 74 -15.63 3.37 15.67
C SER A 74 -14.43 3.85 16.48
N ALA A 75 -14.01 3.10 17.51
CA ALA A 75 -12.83 3.45 18.28
C ALA A 75 -11.51 3.35 17.48
N TYR A 76 -11.51 2.66 16.32
CA TYR A 76 -10.38 2.56 15.43
C TYR A 76 -10.35 3.67 14.36
N ARG A 77 -11.26 4.65 14.40
CA ARG A 77 -11.42 5.65 13.32
C ARG A 77 -10.18 6.52 13.03
N PHE A 78 -9.24 6.60 13.96
CA PHE A 78 -7.99 7.33 13.80
C PHE A 78 -6.81 6.45 13.38
N SER A 79 -7.07 5.18 13.06
CA SER A 79 -6.06 4.23 12.62
C SER A 79 -6.32 3.81 11.19
N VAL A 80 -5.26 3.75 10.39
CA VAL A 80 -5.33 3.35 8.98
C VAL A 80 -4.31 2.26 8.67
N GLU A 81 -4.58 1.48 7.64
CA GLU A 81 -3.60 0.60 7.02
C GLU A 81 -3.09 1.26 5.76
N SER A 82 -1.78 1.36 5.63
CA SER A 82 -1.11 1.90 4.46
C SER A 82 -0.67 0.80 3.50
N THR A 83 -0.70 1.10 2.21
CA THR A 83 -0.28 0.20 1.14
C THR A 83 0.58 0.97 0.14
N VAL A 84 1.65 0.35 -0.34
CA VAL A 84 2.50 0.90 -1.41
C VAL A 84 2.93 -0.22 -2.35
N TYR A 85 2.83 0.05 -3.65
CA TYR A 85 3.35 -0.82 -4.71
C TYR A 85 4.09 0.00 -5.75
N LEU A 86 5.24 -0.49 -6.18
CA LEU A 86 6.02 0.12 -7.26
C LEU A 86 5.93 -0.72 -8.52
N ALA A 87 5.94 -0.07 -9.69
CA ALA A 87 6.08 -0.78 -10.95
C ALA A 87 7.39 -1.58 -10.93
N PRO A 88 7.45 -2.77 -11.56
CA PRO A 88 8.62 -3.64 -11.49
C PRO A 88 9.94 -2.98 -11.86
N ALA A 89 9.92 -2.06 -12.83
CA ALA A 89 11.11 -1.36 -13.30
C ALA A 89 11.44 -0.08 -12.49
N ALA A 90 10.63 0.27 -11.50
CA ALA A 90 10.75 1.53 -10.76
C ALA A 90 11.46 1.39 -9.40
N GLY A 91 11.92 0.21 -9.04
CA GLY A 91 12.60 -0.04 -7.77
C GLY A 91 13.96 0.65 -7.68
N GLY A 92 14.38 0.99 -6.45
CA GLY A 92 15.71 1.56 -6.18
C GLY A 92 15.87 3.03 -6.56
N ARG A 93 14.79 3.73 -6.91
CA ARG A 93 14.80 5.14 -7.36
C ARG A 93 14.19 6.11 -6.34
N GLY A 94 13.81 5.62 -5.16
CA GLY A 94 13.25 6.46 -4.11
C GLY A 94 11.76 6.77 -4.22
N TRP A 95 11.03 6.19 -5.17
CA TRP A 95 9.60 6.43 -5.34
C TRP A 95 8.77 6.00 -4.13
N GLY A 96 9.11 4.86 -3.52
CA GLY A 96 8.41 4.38 -2.32
C GLY A 96 8.51 5.37 -1.16
N THR A 97 9.69 5.92 -0.93
CA THR A 97 9.92 6.95 0.10
C THR A 97 9.11 8.21 -0.20
N GLN A 98 9.13 8.67 -1.46
CA GLN A 98 8.38 9.87 -1.85
C GLN A 98 6.87 9.68 -1.71
N LEU A 99 6.35 8.52 -2.12
CA LEU A 99 4.93 8.19 -2.00
C LEU A 99 4.50 8.14 -0.54
N TYR A 100 5.25 7.45 0.31
CA TYR A 100 4.89 7.35 1.73
C TYR A 100 5.07 8.67 2.47
N SER A 101 6.07 9.46 2.13
CA SER A 101 6.23 10.79 2.72
C SER A 101 5.01 11.67 2.44
N ALA A 102 4.59 11.74 1.18
CA ALA A 102 3.41 12.50 0.79
C ALA A 102 2.12 11.95 1.42
N LEU A 103 1.95 10.64 1.42
CA LEU A 103 0.79 9.97 2.03
C LEU A 103 0.70 10.30 3.53
N PHE A 104 1.80 10.19 4.25
CA PHE A 104 1.82 10.43 5.70
C PHE A 104 1.54 11.90 6.03
N ASP A 105 2.00 12.84 5.22
CA ASP A 105 1.70 14.24 5.42
C ASP A 105 0.19 14.51 5.28
N GLU A 106 -0.45 13.97 4.24
CA GLU A 106 -1.91 14.09 4.07
C GLU A 106 -2.68 13.40 5.21
N LEU A 107 -2.24 12.22 5.64
CA LEU A 107 -2.88 11.51 6.76
C LEU A 107 -2.81 12.29 8.07
N LYS A 108 -1.68 12.95 8.34
CA LYS A 108 -1.56 13.84 9.51
C LYS A 108 -2.56 15.00 9.45
N GLU A 109 -2.69 15.63 8.29
CA GLU A 109 -3.64 16.73 8.09
C GLU A 109 -5.10 16.27 8.30
N LEU A 110 -5.40 15.01 7.98
CA LEU A 110 -6.73 14.40 8.21
C LEU A 110 -6.96 13.99 9.66
N GLY A 111 -5.97 14.14 10.54
CA GLY A 111 -6.11 13.77 11.96
C GLY A 111 -5.90 12.29 12.25
N VAL A 112 -5.31 11.54 11.33
CA VAL A 112 -4.93 10.13 11.57
C VAL A 112 -3.84 10.10 12.64
N HIS A 113 -3.98 9.19 13.59
CA HIS A 113 -3.02 9.01 14.68
C HIS A 113 -2.07 7.82 14.44
N ALA A 114 -2.58 6.68 14.00
CA ALA A 114 -1.79 5.48 13.81
C ALA A 114 -1.83 5.01 12.36
N VAL A 115 -0.65 4.73 11.79
CA VAL A 115 -0.50 4.11 10.48
C VAL A 115 0.14 2.75 10.66
N ILE A 116 -0.47 1.73 10.08
CA ILE A 116 -0.06 0.33 10.20
C ILE A 116 0.16 -0.23 8.79
N GLY A 117 1.29 -0.89 8.57
CA GLY A 117 1.59 -1.58 7.32
C GLY A 117 1.85 -3.06 7.55
N GLY A 118 1.18 -3.92 6.79
CA GLY A 118 1.40 -5.37 6.81
C GLY A 118 2.40 -5.78 5.74
N ILE A 119 3.34 -6.64 6.08
CA ILE A 119 4.39 -7.11 5.18
C ILE A 119 4.46 -8.62 5.25
N THR A 120 4.28 -9.28 4.10
CA THR A 120 4.57 -10.74 3.99
C THR A 120 6.07 -10.95 4.08
N LEU A 121 6.50 -11.82 4.98
CA LEU A 121 7.92 -12.04 5.27
C LEU A 121 8.44 -13.32 4.58
N PRO A 122 9.72 -13.37 4.13
CA PRO A 122 10.66 -12.25 4.17
C PRO A 122 10.42 -11.26 3.03
N ASN A 123 10.66 -9.97 3.29
CA ASN A 123 10.67 -8.91 2.28
C ASN A 123 11.58 -7.76 2.74
N PRO A 124 12.90 -7.90 2.59
CA PRO A 124 13.86 -6.91 3.12
C PRO A 124 13.64 -5.50 2.58
N ALA A 125 13.29 -5.36 1.31
CA ALA A 125 13.07 -4.04 0.68
C ALA A 125 11.88 -3.31 1.30
N SER A 126 10.76 -4.01 1.52
CA SER A 126 9.58 -3.42 2.15
C SER A 126 9.82 -3.10 3.62
N VAL A 127 10.49 -3.99 4.35
CA VAL A 127 10.86 -3.73 5.75
C VAL A 127 11.74 -2.48 5.85
N ALA A 128 12.75 -2.36 4.98
CA ALA A 128 13.64 -1.19 4.98
C ALA A 128 12.88 0.10 4.69
N LEU A 129 11.95 0.09 3.73
CA LEU A 129 11.11 1.25 3.44
C LEU A 129 10.27 1.67 4.65
N HIS A 130 9.56 0.73 5.26
CA HIS A 130 8.71 1.01 6.42
C HIS A 130 9.53 1.56 7.59
N GLU A 131 10.67 0.97 7.88
CA GLU A 131 11.55 1.43 8.96
C GLU A 131 12.14 2.81 8.66
N LYS A 132 12.52 3.07 7.40
CA LYS A 132 12.96 4.40 6.96
C LYS A 132 11.88 5.46 7.17
N MET A 133 10.62 5.10 7.04
CA MET A 133 9.49 6.00 7.26
C MET A 133 9.10 6.15 8.73
N GLY A 134 9.91 5.66 9.65
CA GLY A 134 9.69 5.78 11.08
C GLY A 134 8.71 4.76 11.65
N MET A 135 8.37 3.74 10.90
CA MET A 135 7.55 2.64 11.38
C MET A 135 8.43 1.59 12.06
N ARG A 136 7.90 0.96 13.10
CA ARG A 136 8.59 -0.11 13.82
C ARG A 136 7.74 -1.37 13.86
N LYS A 137 8.37 -2.51 13.91
CA LYS A 137 7.68 -3.80 14.01
C LYS A 137 6.94 -3.89 15.35
N VAL A 138 5.65 -4.17 15.29
CA VAL A 138 4.78 -4.30 16.49
C VAL A 138 4.17 -5.68 16.63
N ALA A 139 4.11 -6.47 15.56
CA ALA A 139 3.52 -7.81 15.58
C ALA A 139 4.08 -8.68 14.46
N GLU A 140 3.99 -9.99 14.65
CA GLU A 140 4.23 -10.98 13.60
C GLU A 140 3.27 -12.14 13.82
N PHE A 141 2.57 -12.55 12.75
CA PHE A 141 1.67 -13.69 12.76
C PHE A 141 2.28 -14.82 11.94
N PRO A 142 2.73 -15.91 12.59
CA PRO A 142 3.34 -17.01 11.86
C PRO A 142 2.30 -17.79 11.07
N GLN A 143 2.63 -18.13 9.83
CA GLN A 143 1.84 -19.01 8.96
C GLN A 143 0.37 -18.64 8.83
N VAL A 144 0.08 -17.33 8.78
CA VAL A 144 -1.29 -16.82 8.70
C VAL A 144 -1.80 -16.78 7.26
N GLY A 145 -0.92 -16.77 6.27
CA GLY A 145 -1.27 -16.77 4.84
C GLY A 145 -0.83 -18.05 4.16
N PHE A 146 -1.52 -18.40 3.08
CA PHE A 146 -1.15 -19.53 2.22
C PHE A 146 -1.25 -19.11 0.77
N LYS A 147 -0.13 -19.13 0.05
CA LYS A 147 -0.08 -18.77 -1.37
C LYS A 147 1.06 -19.51 -2.06
N GLN A 148 0.84 -19.94 -3.31
CA GLN A 148 1.83 -20.67 -4.11
C GLN A 148 2.40 -21.90 -3.37
N GLY A 149 1.53 -22.61 -2.68
CA GLY A 149 1.90 -23.83 -1.95
C GLY A 149 2.70 -23.60 -0.68
N GLN A 150 2.76 -22.39 -0.16
CA GLN A 150 3.57 -22.03 1.01
C GLN A 150 2.73 -21.38 2.10
N TRP A 151 3.02 -21.72 3.35
CA TRP A 151 2.57 -20.98 4.52
C TRP A 151 3.47 -19.77 4.75
N LEU A 152 2.86 -18.60 4.99
CA LEU A 152 3.56 -17.33 5.01
C LEU A 152 3.29 -16.57 6.30
N ASP A 153 4.35 -15.99 6.84
CA ASP A 153 4.28 -15.11 8.00
C ASP A 153 3.98 -13.69 7.55
N VAL A 154 3.22 -12.94 8.36
CA VAL A 154 2.95 -11.52 8.15
C VAL A 154 3.42 -10.74 9.35
N GLY A 155 4.30 -9.76 9.13
CA GLY A 155 4.70 -8.79 10.12
C GLY A 155 3.94 -7.48 9.96
N TYR A 156 3.74 -6.76 11.07
CA TYR A 156 3.11 -5.44 11.06
C TYR A 156 4.06 -4.39 11.62
N TRP A 157 4.17 -3.29 10.89
CA TRP A 157 4.93 -2.11 11.27
C TRP A 157 3.98 -0.96 11.51
N GLN A 158 4.26 -0.15 12.54
CA GLN A 158 3.36 0.92 12.96
C GLN A 158 4.13 2.20 13.28
N ARG A 159 3.55 3.32 12.92
CA ARG A 159 3.98 4.65 13.34
C ARG A 159 2.78 5.43 13.86
N ASN A 160 2.96 6.11 14.99
CA ASN A 160 1.98 7.08 15.51
C ASN A 160 2.47 8.49 15.21
N PHE A 161 1.54 9.32 14.77
CA PHE A 161 1.81 10.74 14.48
C PHE A 161 1.67 11.62 15.72
#